data_853749d9e929ea767b558f43cfe8dd40
#
_entry.id   853749d9e929ea767b558f43cfe8dd40
#
_cell.length_a   1.000
_cell.length_b   1.000
_cell.length_c   1.000
_cell.angle_alpha   90.00
_cell.angle_beta   90.00
_cell.angle_gamma   90.00
#
_symmetry.space_group_name_H-M   'P 1'
#
loop_
_entity.id
_entity.type
_entity.pdbx_description
1 polymer ?
#
loop_
_entity_poly.entity_id
_entity_poly.type
_entity_poly.pdbx_seq_one_letter_code
_entity_poly.pdbx_strand_id
1 'polypeptide(L)'
;MSEDKIFVTGSAVVMLDGASAFTSAAVSVSAYADRLGRNLCHGLDGEGEPDLRTILADAIDRTARELDLSPGRSASSTVTIARQNGTDAEFLILGDNLIALPGETITDDRLHQLGLDGAYKTMAHLGLDDWKALSDASPGDLLAVLRQGQDWEESHDPEGPNCPGPSATMTRA
;
A
#
# COMPACT_ATOMS: atom_id res chain seq x y z
N MET A 1 -16.89 3.66 3.02
CA MET A 1 -15.96 4.28 2.04
C MET A 1 -14.65 3.56 2.23
N SER A 2 -14.04 2.99 1.17
CA SER A 2 -12.76 2.30 1.29
C SER A 2 -11.70 3.25 1.83
N GLU A 3 -10.84 2.77 2.72
CA GLU A 3 -9.68 3.49 3.26
C GLU A 3 -8.55 3.51 2.25
N ASP A 4 -8.56 2.56 1.30
CA ASP A 4 -7.60 2.46 0.22
C ASP A 4 -7.90 3.47 -0.88
N LYS A 5 -6.86 4.05 -1.44
CA LYS A 5 -6.93 5.05 -2.49
C LYS A 5 -5.90 4.77 -3.58
N ILE A 6 -6.35 4.96 -4.82
CA ILE A 6 -5.46 4.93 -5.99
C ILE A 6 -5.58 6.27 -6.70
N PHE A 7 -4.43 6.87 -7.01
CA PHE A 7 -4.34 8.09 -7.81
C PHE A 7 -3.46 7.84 -9.03
N VAL A 8 -3.81 8.48 -10.13
CA VAL A 8 -3.06 8.37 -11.39
C VAL A 8 -2.77 9.77 -11.89
N THR A 9 -1.51 10.03 -12.24
CA THR A 9 -1.05 11.25 -12.90
C THR A 9 -0.64 10.95 -14.35
N GLY A 10 -0.08 11.92 -15.05
CA GLY A 10 0.44 11.71 -16.41
C GLY A 10 1.61 10.72 -16.48
N SER A 11 2.39 10.58 -15.41
CA SER A 11 3.61 9.77 -15.37
C SER A 11 3.69 8.81 -14.17
N ALA A 12 2.71 8.82 -13.25
CA ALA A 12 2.82 8.03 -12.03
C ALA A 12 1.47 7.44 -11.59
N VAL A 13 1.58 6.34 -10.83
CA VAL A 13 0.50 5.74 -10.06
C VAL A 13 0.88 5.78 -8.58
N VAL A 14 -0.05 6.21 -7.73
CA VAL A 14 0.09 6.22 -6.27
C VAL A 14 -0.97 5.32 -5.67
N MET A 15 -0.56 4.37 -4.85
CA MET A 15 -1.43 3.55 -4.02
C MET A 15 -1.22 3.90 -2.54
N LEU A 16 -2.31 4.06 -1.83
CA LEU A 16 -2.35 4.30 -0.39
C LEU A 16 -3.30 3.28 0.23
N ASP A 17 -2.80 2.49 1.15
CA ASP A 17 -3.60 1.63 2.02
C ASP A 17 -3.68 2.29 3.40
N GLY A 18 -4.89 2.64 3.80
CA GLY A 18 -5.15 3.36 5.04
C GLY A 18 -5.16 2.43 6.23
N ALA A 19 -4.30 2.70 7.22
CA ALA A 19 -4.27 1.92 8.44
C ALA A 19 -5.10 2.57 9.55
N SER A 20 -5.96 1.77 10.19
CA SER A 20 -6.74 2.21 11.35
C SER A 20 -5.82 2.67 12.47
N ALA A 21 -6.06 3.88 12.98
CA ALA A 21 -5.28 4.41 14.09
C ALA A 21 -5.55 3.60 15.37
N PHE A 22 -4.48 3.24 16.11
CA PHE A 22 -4.60 2.60 17.44
C PHE A 22 -5.26 3.51 18.49
N THR A 23 -5.40 4.80 18.18
CA THR A 23 -6.07 5.79 19.02
C THR A 23 -7.08 6.58 18.19
N SER A 24 -8.11 7.13 18.82
CA SER A 24 -9.08 8.00 18.15
C SER A 24 -8.36 9.18 17.48
N ALA A 25 -8.25 9.12 16.16
CA ALA A 25 -7.70 10.20 15.35
C ALA A 25 -8.76 11.28 15.11
N ALA A 26 -8.35 12.55 15.09
CA ALA A 26 -9.26 13.68 14.81
C ALA A 26 -9.73 13.67 13.33
N VAL A 27 -8.97 13.02 12.46
CA VAL A 27 -9.25 12.91 11.02
C VAL A 27 -9.39 11.44 10.67
N SER A 28 -10.40 11.10 9.87
CA SER A 28 -10.58 9.72 9.41
C SER A 28 -9.43 9.28 8.50
N VAL A 29 -9.13 7.99 8.51
CA VAL A 29 -8.11 7.36 7.65
C VAL A 29 -8.35 7.70 6.18
N SER A 30 -9.58 7.56 5.72
CA SER A 30 -9.97 7.87 4.34
C SER A 30 -9.74 9.34 3.97
N ALA A 31 -9.98 10.30 4.88
CA ALA A 31 -9.74 11.72 4.63
C ALA A 31 -8.23 12.03 4.61
N TYR A 32 -7.46 11.37 5.48
CA TYR A 32 -5.99 11.47 5.47
C TYR A 32 -5.41 10.94 4.17
N ALA A 33 -5.76 9.72 3.77
CA ALA A 33 -5.29 9.11 2.53
C ALA A 33 -5.69 9.93 1.29
N ASP A 34 -6.91 10.46 1.23
CA ASP A 34 -7.35 11.32 0.13
C ASP A 34 -6.51 12.61 0.05
N ARG A 35 -6.23 13.25 1.19
CA ARG A 35 -5.42 14.47 1.22
C ARG A 35 -3.97 14.20 0.86
N LEU A 36 -3.37 13.15 1.43
CA LEU A 36 -1.99 12.75 1.12
C LEU A 36 -1.83 12.43 -0.37
N GLY A 37 -2.75 11.64 -0.94
CA GLY A 37 -2.71 11.28 -2.34
C GLY A 37 -2.78 12.49 -3.28
N ARG A 38 -3.65 13.48 -2.98
CA ARG A 38 -3.71 14.73 -3.75
C ARG A 38 -2.41 15.54 -3.66
N ASN A 39 -1.80 15.60 -2.48
CA ASN A 39 -0.53 16.30 -2.29
C ASN A 39 0.63 15.58 -3.00
N LEU A 40 0.62 14.23 -3.02
CA LEU A 40 1.56 13.44 -3.82
C LEU A 40 1.40 13.70 -5.31
N CYS A 41 0.17 13.65 -5.85
CA CYS A 41 -0.09 13.96 -7.25
C CYS A 41 0.42 15.37 -7.62
N HIS A 42 0.18 16.35 -6.76
CA HIS A 42 0.67 17.72 -7.00
C HIS A 42 2.20 17.78 -7.06
N GLY A 43 2.90 17.03 -6.21
CA GLY A 43 4.37 16.94 -6.25
C GLY A 43 4.90 16.20 -7.48
N LEU A 44 4.18 15.15 -7.90
CA LEU A 44 4.55 14.33 -9.08
C LEU A 44 4.31 15.05 -10.41
N ASP A 45 3.29 15.92 -10.49
CA ASP A 45 2.97 16.73 -11.66
C ASP A 45 3.74 18.09 -11.69
N GLY A 46 4.55 18.38 -10.66
CA GLY A 46 5.33 19.62 -10.56
C GLY A 46 6.47 19.71 -11.57
N GLU A 47 6.98 20.92 -11.78
CA GLU A 47 8.16 21.15 -12.61
C GLU A 47 9.43 20.60 -11.92
N GLY A 48 10.32 20.02 -12.71
CA GLY A 48 11.51 19.34 -12.23
C GLY A 48 11.22 17.88 -11.94
N GLU A 49 12.25 17.12 -11.64
CA GLU A 49 12.15 15.70 -11.31
C GLU A 49 12.75 15.44 -9.92
N PRO A 50 12.14 15.98 -8.84
CA PRO A 50 12.62 15.70 -7.50
C PRO A 50 12.51 14.20 -7.24
N ASP A 51 13.40 13.66 -6.41
CA ASP A 51 13.35 12.25 -6.03
C ASP A 51 12.04 11.95 -5.27
N LEU A 52 11.58 10.69 -5.37
CA LEU A 52 10.29 10.29 -4.80
C LEU A 52 10.21 10.45 -3.27
N ARG A 53 11.34 10.38 -2.57
CA ARG A 53 11.38 10.56 -1.10
C ARG A 53 11.14 12.01 -0.72
N THR A 54 11.72 12.94 -1.48
CA THR A 54 11.49 14.38 -1.29
C THR A 54 10.02 14.71 -1.55
N ILE A 55 9.44 14.20 -2.65
CA ILE A 55 8.00 14.38 -2.94
C ILE A 55 7.14 13.85 -1.79
N LEU A 56 7.45 12.66 -1.29
CA LEU A 56 6.70 12.05 -0.19
C LEU A 56 6.81 12.87 1.10
N ALA A 57 8.02 13.31 1.46
CA ALA A 57 8.25 14.11 2.66
C ALA A 57 7.47 15.43 2.61
N ASP A 58 7.54 16.14 1.48
CA ASP A 58 6.82 17.40 1.28
C ASP A 58 5.29 17.20 1.30
N ALA A 59 4.80 16.11 0.71
CA ALA A 59 3.38 15.78 0.72
C ALA A 59 2.89 15.46 2.14
N ILE A 60 3.67 14.72 2.94
CA ILE A 60 3.36 14.44 4.36
C ILE A 60 3.31 15.73 5.16
N ASP A 61 4.33 16.58 5.04
CA ASP A 61 4.38 17.86 5.74
C ASP A 61 3.22 18.79 5.38
N ARG A 62 2.88 18.84 4.10
CA ARG A 62 1.72 19.61 3.62
C ARG A 62 0.42 19.05 4.19
N THR A 63 0.24 17.71 4.13
CA THR A 63 -0.94 17.04 4.67
C THR A 63 -1.10 17.28 6.17
N ALA A 64 -0.01 17.20 6.93
CA ALA A 64 -0.02 17.45 8.37
C ALA A 64 -0.47 18.88 8.69
N ARG A 65 0.01 19.86 7.95
CA ARG A 65 -0.40 21.28 8.12
C ARG A 65 -1.84 21.53 7.72
N GLU A 66 -2.29 20.96 6.59
CA GLU A 66 -3.65 21.19 6.07
C GLU A 66 -4.74 20.53 6.91
N LEU A 67 -4.42 19.44 7.61
CA LEU A 67 -5.33 18.70 8.47
C LEU A 67 -5.10 18.96 9.97
N ASP A 68 -4.20 19.88 10.31
CA ASP A 68 -3.82 20.23 11.71
C ASP A 68 -3.45 18.97 12.54
N LEU A 69 -2.60 18.11 11.95
CA LEU A 69 -2.21 16.86 12.59
C LEU A 69 -1.09 17.07 13.60
N SER A 70 -1.13 16.26 14.66
CA SER A 70 -0.09 16.21 15.68
C SER A 70 0.56 14.83 15.74
N PRO A 71 1.87 14.73 16.01
CA PRO A 71 2.56 13.46 16.14
C PRO A 71 1.88 12.52 17.14
N GLY A 72 1.72 11.24 16.76
CA GLY A 72 1.10 10.21 17.60
C GLY A 72 -0.43 10.26 17.69
N ARG A 73 -1.10 11.18 17.00
CA ARG A 73 -2.56 11.34 16.96
C ARG A 73 -3.13 11.47 15.56
N SER A 74 -2.38 11.09 14.56
CA SER A 74 -2.81 11.09 13.16
C SER A 74 -3.19 9.69 12.70
N ALA A 75 -4.04 9.62 11.69
CA ALA A 75 -4.17 8.44 10.86
C ALA A 75 -2.84 8.13 10.17
N SER A 76 -2.66 6.92 9.70
CA SER A 76 -1.50 6.47 8.93
C SER A 76 -1.94 5.82 7.62
N SER A 77 -1.00 5.65 6.72
CA SER A 77 -1.20 4.94 5.46
C SER A 77 0.13 4.37 4.99
N THR A 78 0.09 3.22 4.35
CA THR A 78 1.19 2.78 3.50
C THR A 78 1.23 3.63 2.24
N VAL A 79 2.34 3.64 1.54
CA VAL A 79 2.49 4.41 0.29
C VAL A 79 3.27 3.58 -0.72
N THR A 80 2.70 3.41 -1.91
CA THR A 80 3.42 2.91 -3.08
C THR A 80 3.33 3.95 -4.20
N ILE A 81 4.47 4.32 -4.75
CA ILE A 81 4.57 5.20 -5.91
C ILE A 81 5.34 4.45 -7.00
N ALA A 82 4.74 4.39 -8.19
CA ALA A 82 5.41 3.96 -9.41
C ALA A 82 5.41 5.14 -10.39
N ARG A 83 6.59 5.64 -10.78
CA ARG A 83 6.76 6.76 -11.71
C ARG A 83 7.53 6.33 -12.93
N GLN A 84 7.02 6.64 -14.11
CA GLN A 84 7.75 6.52 -15.37
C GLN A 84 8.66 7.74 -15.52
N ASN A 85 9.94 7.49 -15.74
CA ASN A 85 10.95 8.51 -16.03
C ASN A 85 11.67 8.15 -17.33
N GLY A 86 11.20 8.71 -18.45
CA GLY A 86 11.67 8.35 -19.77
C GLY A 86 11.39 6.87 -20.11
N THR A 87 12.45 6.08 -20.27
CA THR A 87 12.39 4.63 -20.50
C THR A 87 12.45 3.81 -19.22
N ASP A 88 12.74 4.45 -18.09
CA ASP A 88 12.93 3.80 -16.80
C ASP A 88 11.67 3.93 -15.93
N ALA A 89 11.56 3.07 -14.95
CA ALA A 89 10.54 3.16 -13.90
C ALA A 89 11.21 3.31 -12.54
N GLU A 90 10.71 4.26 -11.75
CA GLU A 90 11.15 4.50 -10.38
C GLU A 90 10.06 4.04 -9.43
N PHE A 91 10.46 3.40 -8.35
CA PHE A 91 9.53 2.89 -7.34
C PHE A 91 9.90 3.39 -5.95
N LEU A 92 8.88 3.73 -5.17
CA LEU A 92 9.00 3.97 -3.74
C LEU A 92 7.93 3.16 -3.04
N ILE A 93 8.33 2.37 -2.04
CA ILE A 93 7.44 1.62 -1.17
C ILE A 93 7.73 2.04 0.27
N LEU A 94 6.67 2.40 0.99
CA LEU A 94 6.69 2.63 2.43
C LEU A 94 5.51 1.87 3.03
N GLY A 95 5.81 0.83 3.78
CA GLY A 95 4.81 -0.06 4.34
C GLY A 95 4.86 -1.47 3.76
N ASP A 96 3.80 -2.24 3.98
CA ASP A 96 3.70 -3.66 3.64
C ASP A 96 3.17 -3.95 2.22
N ASN A 97 3.22 -2.95 1.36
CA ASN A 97 2.88 -3.11 -0.05
C ASN A 97 3.93 -3.92 -0.82
N LEU A 98 3.49 -4.51 -1.94
CA LEU A 98 4.33 -5.29 -2.83
C LEU A 98 4.13 -4.82 -4.28
N ILE A 99 5.22 -4.74 -5.04
CA ILE A 99 5.19 -4.55 -6.49
C ILE A 99 5.70 -5.82 -7.15
N ALA A 100 4.87 -6.44 -7.98
CA ALA A 100 5.27 -7.58 -8.81
C ALA A 100 5.70 -7.10 -10.19
N LEU A 101 6.91 -7.42 -10.58
CA LEU A 101 7.46 -7.16 -11.91
C LEU A 101 7.79 -8.49 -12.61
N PRO A 102 7.90 -8.53 -13.95
CA PRO A 102 8.34 -9.72 -14.64
C PRO A 102 9.70 -10.20 -14.12
N GLY A 103 9.67 -11.31 -13.37
CA GLY A 103 10.88 -11.97 -12.84
C GLY A 103 11.36 -11.48 -11.46
N GLU A 104 10.77 -10.43 -10.89
CA GLU A 104 11.15 -9.96 -9.55
C GLU A 104 9.96 -9.38 -8.78
N THR A 105 10.09 -9.31 -7.46
CA THR A 105 9.18 -8.59 -6.58
C THR A 105 9.95 -7.56 -5.77
N ILE A 106 9.33 -6.39 -5.57
CA ILE A 106 9.88 -5.32 -4.74
C ILE A 106 8.95 -5.15 -3.53
N THR A 107 9.51 -5.22 -2.34
CA THR A 107 8.80 -5.03 -1.07
C THR A 107 9.70 -4.37 -0.03
N ASP A 108 9.11 -3.84 1.03
CA ASP A 108 9.88 -3.35 2.19
C ASP A 108 10.04 -4.48 3.21
N ASP A 109 11.12 -5.26 3.08
CA ASP A 109 11.42 -6.42 3.93
C ASP A 109 11.48 -6.11 5.43
N ARG A 110 11.64 -4.84 5.80
CA ARG A 110 11.71 -4.43 7.22
C ARG A 110 10.39 -4.70 7.96
N LEU A 111 9.26 -4.66 7.26
CA LEU A 111 7.95 -4.89 7.85
C LEU A 111 7.58 -6.37 7.92
N HIS A 112 8.06 -7.18 6.98
CA HIS A 112 7.95 -8.64 7.08
C HIS A 112 8.57 -9.18 8.36
N GLN A 113 9.68 -8.59 8.83
CA GLN A 113 10.33 -8.96 10.08
C GLN A 113 9.49 -8.61 11.32
N LEU A 114 8.56 -7.68 11.19
CA LEU A 114 7.64 -7.26 12.26
C LEU A 114 6.29 -7.98 12.23
N GLY A 115 6.05 -8.81 11.22
CA GLY A 115 4.78 -9.55 11.04
C GLY A 115 3.57 -8.66 10.77
N LEU A 116 3.81 -7.48 10.20
CA LEU A 116 2.78 -6.48 9.85
C LEU A 116 2.52 -6.58 8.34
N ASP A 117 1.73 -7.56 7.94
CA ASP A 117 1.43 -7.83 6.52
C ASP A 117 -0.08 -7.77 6.32
N GLY A 118 -0.55 -6.86 5.46
CA GLY A 118 -1.95 -6.67 5.10
C GLY A 118 -2.50 -7.77 4.16
N ALA A 119 -3.01 -7.42 2.99
CA ALA A 119 -3.62 -8.34 2.00
C ALA A 119 -2.71 -9.54 1.61
N TYR A 120 -1.39 -9.42 1.78
CA TYR A 120 -0.43 -10.50 1.56
C TYR A 120 -0.78 -11.76 2.35
N LYS A 121 -1.26 -11.64 3.59
CA LYS A 121 -1.63 -12.80 4.43
C LYS A 121 -2.79 -13.59 3.84
N THR A 122 -3.82 -12.89 3.37
CA THR A 122 -4.97 -13.54 2.74
C THR A 122 -4.54 -14.28 1.49
N MET A 123 -3.75 -13.65 0.63
CA MET A 123 -3.25 -14.29 -0.60
C MET A 123 -2.36 -15.49 -0.31
N ALA A 124 -1.42 -15.39 0.63
CA ALA A 124 -0.58 -16.50 1.05
C ALA A 124 -1.39 -17.65 1.68
N HIS A 125 -2.41 -17.31 2.50
CA HIS A 125 -3.30 -18.31 3.10
C HIS A 125 -4.09 -19.10 2.04
N LEU A 126 -4.49 -18.43 0.96
CA LEU A 126 -5.22 -19.06 -0.16
C LEU A 126 -4.30 -19.71 -1.20
N GLY A 127 -2.98 -19.61 -1.05
CA GLY A 127 -2.01 -20.09 -2.04
C GLY A 127 -2.04 -19.30 -3.34
N LEU A 128 -2.42 -18.02 -3.27
CA LEU A 128 -2.52 -17.10 -4.40
C LEU A 128 -1.29 -16.17 -4.50
N ASP A 129 -0.21 -16.48 -3.81
CA ASP A 129 0.99 -15.68 -3.67
C ASP A 129 2.12 -16.07 -4.65
N ASP A 130 1.79 -16.72 -5.76
CA ASP A 130 2.73 -16.88 -6.88
C ASP A 130 2.85 -15.57 -7.66
N TRP A 131 3.63 -14.64 -7.10
CA TRP A 131 3.84 -13.29 -7.65
C TRP A 131 4.42 -13.31 -9.05
N LYS A 132 5.21 -14.34 -9.39
CA LYS A 132 5.74 -14.48 -10.73
C LYS A 132 4.63 -14.81 -11.73
N ALA A 133 3.77 -15.76 -11.40
CA ALA A 133 2.62 -16.08 -12.24
C ALA A 133 1.67 -14.89 -12.35
N LEU A 134 1.47 -14.14 -11.26
CA LEU A 134 0.62 -12.95 -11.23
C LEU A 134 1.20 -11.81 -12.08
N SER A 135 2.51 -11.59 -12.10
CA SER A 135 3.13 -10.56 -12.93
C SER A 135 3.00 -10.83 -14.45
N ASP A 136 2.89 -12.11 -14.82
CA ASP A 136 2.70 -12.55 -16.21
C ASP A 136 1.20 -12.73 -16.57
N ALA A 137 0.29 -12.59 -15.60
CA ALA A 137 -1.13 -12.86 -15.77
C ALA A 137 -1.85 -11.75 -16.57
N SER A 138 -2.93 -12.13 -17.26
CA SER A 138 -3.80 -11.15 -17.91
C SER A 138 -4.56 -10.29 -16.88
N PRO A 139 -5.00 -9.07 -17.24
CA PRO A 139 -5.84 -8.26 -16.36
C PRO A 139 -7.10 -8.97 -15.86
N GLY A 140 -7.66 -9.88 -16.67
CA GLY A 140 -8.82 -10.68 -16.29
C GLY A 140 -8.50 -11.71 -15.22
N ASP A 141 -7.36 -12.37 -15.32
CA ASP A 141 -6.90 -13.36 -14.33
C ASP A 141 -6.53 -12.68 -13.01
N LEU A 142 -5.85 -11.51 -13.07
CA LEU A 142 -5.57 -10.71 -11.87
C LEU A 142 -6.85 -10.30 -11.14
N LEU A 143 -7.86 -9.86 -11.90
CA LEU A 143 -9.16 -9.50 -11.31
C LEU A 143 -9.85 -10.71 -10.67
N ALA A 144 -9.72 -11.90 -11.25
CA ALA A 144 -10.28 -13.13 -10.69
C ALA A 144 -9.59 -13.50 -9.36
N VAL A 145 -8.27 -13.38 -9.30
CA VAL A 145 -7.50 -13.62 -8.06
C VAL A 145 -7.89 -12.63 -6.97
N LEU A 146 -7.98 -11.33 -7.29
CA LEU A 146 -8.39 -10.30 -6.33
C LEU A 146 -9.82 -10.56 -5.79
N ARG A 147 -10.75 -10.94 -6.67
CA ARG A 147 -12.12 -11.30 -6.24
C ARG A 147 -12.13 -12.51 -5.32
N GLN A 148 -11.32 -13.52 -5.60
CA GLN A 148 -11.22 -14.69 -4.73
C GLN A 148 -10.74 -14.31 -3.33
N GLY A 149 -9.77 -13.42 -3.22
CA GLY A 149 -9.31 -12.87 -1.93
C GLY A 149 -10.45 -12.12 -1.21
N GLN A 150 -11.12 -11.20 -1.91
CA GLN A 150 -12.22 -10.40 -1.36
C GLN A 150 -13.40 -11.28 -0.90
N ASP A 151 -13.83 -12.24 -1.73
CA ASP A 151 -14.93 -13.16 -1.39
C ASP A 151 -14.59 -14.00 -0.14
N TRP A 152 -13.32 -14.37 0.02
CA TRP A 152 -12.87 -15.10 1.21
C TRP A 152 -12.91 -14.20 2.44
N GLU A 153 -12.38 -12.97 2.37
CA GLU A 153 -12.40 -11.99 3.46
C GLU A 153 -13.82 -11.67 3.91
N GLU A 154 -14.71 -11.36 2.97
CA GLU A 154 -16.12 -11.08 3.27
C GLU A 154 -16.84 -12.26 3.96
N SER A 155 -16.44 -13.49 3.63
CA SER A 155 -17.09 -14.71 4.15
C SER A 155 -16.52 -15.19 5.48
N HIS A 156 -15.22 -14.98 5.73
CA HIS A 156 -14.49 -15.60 6.82
C HIS A 156 -13.88 -14.60 7.80
N ASP A 157 -13.63 -13.37 7.36
CA ASP A 157 -13.04 -12.31 8.18
C ASP A 157 -13.64 -10.91 7.90
N PRO A 158 -14.96 -10.75 7.99
CA PRO A 158 -15.63 -9.50 7.64
C PRO A 158 -15.21 -8.31 8.51
N GLU A 159 -14.56 -8.54 9.64
CA GLU A 159 -14.06 -7.50 10.56
C GLU A 159 -12.53 -7.32 10.46
N GLY A 160 -11.83 -8.13 9.65
CA GLY A 160 -10.43 -7.97 9.27
C GLY A 160 -9.34 -8.42 10.24
N PRO A 161 -9.57 -8.75 11.54
CA PRO A 161 -8.46 -9.08 12.45
C PRO A 161 -8.11 -10.56 12.55
N ASN A 162 -8.84 -11.46 11.89
CA ASN A 162 -8.78 -12.90 12.17
C ASN A 162 -8.04 -13.76 11.12
N CYS A 163 -7.43 -13.15 10.10
CA CYS A 163 -6.64 -13.93 9.15
C CYS A 163 -5.51 -14.65 9.90
N PRO A 164 -5.53 -16.00 10.02
CA PRO A 164 -4.46 -16.71 10.70
C PRO A 164 -3.18 -16.53 9.90
N GLY A 165 -2.27 -15.73 10.43
CA GLY A 165 -0.93 -15.65 9.86
C GLY A 165 -0.32 -17.05 9.68
N PRO A 166 0.65 -17.24 8.78
CA PRO A 166 1.31 -18.52 8.60
C PRO A 166 1.76 -19.01 9.97
N SER A 167 1.32 -20.21 10.38
CA SER A 167 1.66 -20.76 11.68
C SER A 167 3.18 -20.92 11.73
N ALA A 168 3.83 -20.07 12.51
CA ALA A 168 5.25 -20.17 12.78
C ALA A 168 5.47 -21.48 13.55
N THR A 169 5.73 -22.54 12.83
CA THR A 169 6.27 -23.78 13.40
C THR A 169 7.71 -23.45 13.79
N MET A 170 7.89 -22.91 15.01
CA MET A 170 9.21 -22.80 15.62
C MET A 170 9.73 -24.21 15.83
N THR A 171 10.52 -24.69 14.89
CA THR A 171 11.40 -25.84 15.13
C THR A 171 12.54 -25.29 15.98
N ARG A 172 12.46 -25.53 17.30
CA ARG A 172 13.62 -25.41 18.20
C ARG A 172 14.63 -26.47 17.80
N ALA A 173 15.80 -26.06 17.32
CA ALA A 173 17.03 -26.83 17.35
C ALA A 173 17.78 -26.51 18.63
#